data_f5ede8cfcd5ee180eaf73d7158cbb983
#
_entry.id   f5ede8cfcd5ee180eaf73d7158cbb983
#
_cell.length_a   1.000
_cell.length_b   1.000
_cell.length_c   1.000
_cell.angle_alpha   90.00
_cell.angle_beta   90.00
_cell.angle_gamma   90.00
#
_symmetry.space_group_name_H-M   'P 1'
#
loop_
_entity.id
_entity.type
_entity.pdbx_description
1 polymer ?
#
loop_
_entity_poly.entity_id
_entity_poly.type
_entity_poly.pdbx_seq_one_letter_code
_entity_poly.pdbx_strand_id
1 'polypeptide(L)'
;MGGVGAESRVLTLAAAGVREVALLGAHCDDLALGAGGTLLRLAESGAGLRVRALVLCGGGSVRAAEERAALESFCPGAELDLTVLELPDGRTPAHWDAAKSAVARLRRGGDPDLVFAPQRGDAHQDHRLLAELAPTEFRDHPILGYEILKWETDTPRPTLFVPLPTAIAERKAELLLKHYPSQHDRDWFDRDAFLGLSRLRGVQCRAPHAEAFVVDKTVLAFGGV
;
A
#
# COMPACT_ATOMS: atom_id res chain seq x y z
N MET A 1 10.33 -36.18 19.52
CA MET A 1 8.94 -36.28 19.05
C MET A 1 8.70 -35.07 18.18
N GLY A 2 8.75 -35.27 16.84
CA GLY A 2 8.55 -34.20 15.87
C GLY A 2 7.08 -33.82 15.83
N GLY A 3 6.77 -32.56 16.25
CA GLY A 3 5.44 -32.02 16.08
C GLY A 3 5.17 -31.82 14.60
N VAL A 4 4.20 -32.57 14.06
CA VAL A 4 3.60 -32.33 12.74
C VAL A 4 2.97 -30.94 12.84
N GLY A 5 3.60 -29.94 12.24
CA GLY A 5 3.01 -28.61 12.10
C GLY A 5 1.66 -28.80 11.36
N ALA A 6 0.57 -28.45 12.01
CA ALA A 6 -0.73 -28.46 11.36
C ALA A 6 -0.66 -27.53 10.15
N GLU A 7 -0.75 -28.09 8.94
CA GLU A 7 -0.85 -27.30 7.72
C GLU A 7 -2.04 -26.36 7.84
N SER A 8 -1.79 -25.08 7.58
CA SER A 8 -2.86 -24.08 7.59
C SER A 8 -3.89 -24.45 6.53
N ARG A 9 -5.16 -24.62 6.94
CA ARG A 9 -6.28 -24.87 6.01
C ARG A 9 -6.86 -23.57 5.43
N VAL A 10 -6.18 -22.46 5.62
CA VAL A 10 -6.56 -21.17 5.01
C VAL A 10 -6.21 -21.25 3.53
N LEU A 11 -7.17 -20.87 2.68
CA LEU A 11 -6.92 -20.75 1.24
C LEU A 11 -5.82 -19.72 0.98
N THR A 12 -4.73 -20.16 0.37
CA THR A 12 -3.64 -19.28 -0.03
C THR A 12 -3.76 -19.03 -1.54
N LEU A 13 -3.93 -17.75 -1.90
CA LEU A 13 -3.92 -17.31 -3.30
C LEU A 13 -2.49 -16.89 -3.65
N ALA A 14 -1.91 -17.50 -4.67
CA ALA A 14 -0.60 -17.10 -5.17
C ALA A 14 -0.80 -16.15 -6.36
N ALA A 15 -0.38 -14.90 -6.21
CA ALA A 15 -0.29 -13.97 -7.32
C ALA A 15 1.05 -14.20 -8.05
N ALA A 16 0.99 -14.76 -9.25
CA ALA A 16 2.16 -14.94 -10.11
C ALA A 16 2.10 -13.96 -11.27
N GLY A 17 3.28 -13.44 -11.68
CA GLY A 17 3.38 -12.63 -12.89
C GLY A 17 2.90 -11.18 -12.75
N VAL A 18 2.83 -10.63 -11.55
CA VAL A 18 2.57 -9.20 -11.33
C VAL A 18 3.70 -8.38 -11.96
N ARG A 19 3.36 -7.55 -12.92
CA ARG A 19 4.31 -6.72 -13.69
C ARG A 19 4.05 -5.24 -13.55
N GLU A 20 2.80 -4.84 -13.34
CA GLU A 20 2.42 -3.44 -13.16
C GLU A 20 1.56 -3.28 -11.91
N VAL A 21 1.87 -2.27 -11.09
CA VAL A 21 1.05 -1.90 -9.95
C VAL A 21 0.68 -0.43 -10.02
N ALA A 22 -0.55 -0.09 -9.63
CA ALA A 22 -0.99 1.27 -9.41
C ALA A 22 -1.09 1.55 -7.91
N LEU A 23 -0.48 2.65 -7.47
CA LEU A 23 -0.45 3.09 -6.09
C LEU A 23 -1.18 4.42 -5.96
N LEU A 24 -2.16 4.50 -5.07
CA LEU A 24 -2.94 5.71 -4.78
C LEU A 24 -2.72 6.11 -3.32
N GLY A 25 -2.07 7.25 -3.08
CA GLY A 25 -1.84 7.86 -1.78
C GLY A 25 -2.47 9.23 -1.68
N ALA A 26 -2.96 9.60 -0.51
CA ALA A 26 -3.42 10.96 -0.24
C ALA A 26 -2.23 11.86 0.12
N HIS A 27 -1.30 11.34 0.91
CA HIS A 27 -0.12 12.05 1.40
C HIS A 27 1.17 11.32 1.03
N CYS A 28 2.28 12.06 1.01
CA CYS A 28 3.62 11.48 0.88
C CYS A 28 3.96 10.77 2.19
N ASP A 29 4.09 9.47 2.14
CA ASP A 29 4.34 8.42 3.12
C ASP A 29 3.29 7.29 3.12
N ASP A 30 2.06 7.56 2.73
CA ASP A 30 0.96 6.58 2.72
C ASP A 30 1.33 5.27 2.02
N LEU A 31 1.96 5.38 0.83
CA LEU A 31 2.26 4.23 -0.02
C LEU A 31 3.27 3.28 0.65
N ALA A 32 4.30 3.85 1.25
CA ALA A 32 5.32 3.09 1.95
C ALA A 32 4.82 2.56 3.30
N LEU A 33 4.02 3.34 4.04
CA LEU A 33 3.40 2.91 5.29
C LEU A 33 2.42 1.77 5.06
N GLY A 34 1.54 1.91 4.06
CA GLY A 34 0.46 0.96 3.81
C GLY A 34 0.90 -0.33 3.10
N ALA A 35 1.87 -0.25 2.18
CA ALA A 35 2.22 -1.36 1.29
C ALA A 35 3.73 -1.60 1.09
N GLY A 36 4.61 -0.91 1.82
CA GLY A 36 6.06 -0.95 1.60
C GLY A 36 6.67 -2.35 1.69
N GLY A 37 6.23 -3.18 2.63
CA GLY A 37 6.68 -4.56 2.74
C GLY A 37 6.25 -5.41 1.54
N THR A 38 5.03 -5.23 1.07
CA THR A 38 4.51 -5.88 -0.14
C THR A 38 5.26 -5.43 -1.39
N LEU A 39 5.57 -4.14 -1.51
CA LEU A 39 6.38 -3.61 -2.61
C LEU A 39 7.78 -4.19 -2.63
N LEU A 40 8.46 -4.30 -1.48
CA LEU A 40 9.75 -4.99 -1.36
C LEU A 40 9.65 -6.44 -1.86
N ARG A 41 8.61 -7.18 -1.48
CA ARG A 41 8.38 -8.56 -1.93
C ARG A 41 8.12 -8.66 -3.42
N LEU A 42 7.37 -7.73 -4.00
CA LEU A 42 7.12 -7.67 -5.44
C LEU A 42 8.42 -7.40 -6.22
N ALA A 43 9.24 -6.46 -5.74
CA ALA A 43 10.54 -6.15 -6.36
C ALA A 43 11.50 -7.35 -6.33
N GLU A 44 11.50 -8.15 -5.25
CA GLU A 44 12.30 -9.38 -5.15
C GLU A 44 11.90 -10.46 -6.18
N SER A 45 10.68 -10.42 -6.71
CA SER A 45 10.21 -11.40 -7.71
C SER A 45 10.93 -11.31 -9.05
N GLY A 46 11.70 -10.25 -9.31
CA GLY A 46 12.60 -10.12 -10.45
C GLY A 46 11.93 -9.89 -11.81
N ALA A 47 10.64 -9.60 -11.85
CA ALA A 47 9.84 -9.60 -13.08
C ALA A 47 9.85 -8.28 -13.87
N GLY A 48 10.76 -7.33 -13.60
CA GLY A 48 10.74 -6.01 -14.27
C GLY A 48 9.47 -5.23 -13.90
N LEU A 49 9.31 -4.94 -12.60
CA LEU A 49 8.13 -4.28 -12.06
C LEU A 49 8.00 -2.84 -12.59
N ARG A 50 6.80 -2.47 -13.03
CA ARG A 50 6.39 -1.09 -13.27
C ARG A 50 5.53 -0.60 -12.13
N VAL A 51 5.88 0.53 -11.55
CA VAL A 51 5.15 1.18 -10.46
C VAL A 51 4.62 2.51 -10.94
N ARG A 52 3.31 2.67 -10.94
CA ARG A 52 2.64 3.92 -11.26
C ARG A 52 1.96 4.45 -10.02
N ALA A 53 2.44 5.58 -9.53
CA ALA A 53 2.02 6.15 -8.26
C ALA A 53 1.41 7.55 -8.43
N LEU A 54 0.30 7.78 -7.73
CA LEU A 54 -0.34 9.08 -7.59
C LEU A 54 -0.48 9.41 -6.11
N VAL A 55 0.04 10.57 -5.74
CA VAL A 55 -0.17 11.16 -4.40
C VAL A 55 -0.88 12.49 -4.58
N LEU A 56 -1.94 12.74 -3.79
CA LEU A 56 -2.78 13.94 -3.97
C LEU A 56 -2.16 15.19 -3.36
N CYS A 57 -1.43 15.07 -2.25
CA CYS A 57 -0.90 16.19 -1.48
C CYS A 57 0.63 16.13 -1.37
N GLY A 58 1.28 17.29 -1.27
CA GLY A 58 2.71 17.38 -1.01
C GLY A 58 3.57 17.76 -2.21
N GLY A 59 2.99 17.93 -3.39
CA GLY A 59 3.70 18.45 -4.56
C GLY A 59 4.34 19.81 -4.28
N GLY A 60 5.47 20.09 -4.94
CA GLY A 60 6.21 21.34 -4.74
C GLY A 60 6.93 21.47 -3.38
N SER A 61 6.85 20.45 -2.52
CA SER A 61 7.47 20.43 -1.18
C SER A 61 8.59 19.40 -1.07
N VAL A 62 9.34 19.45 0.05
CA VAL A 62 10.36 18.43 0.38
C VAL A 62 9.77 17.02 0.43
N ARG A 63 8.50 16.87 0.82
CA ARG A 63 7.81 15.59 0.93
C ARG A 63 7.70 14.85 -0.41
N ALA A 64 7.56 15.56 -1.52
CA ALA A 64 7.55 14.93 -2.85
C ALA A 64 8.90 14.28 -3.20
N ALA A 65 10.02 14.88 -2.77
CA ALA A 65 11.34 14.29 -2.94
C ALA A 65 11.56 13.08 -2.01
N GLU A 66 11.07 13.16 -0.75
CA GLU A 66 11.08 12.05 0.19
C GLU A 66 10.31 10.84 -0.37
N GLU A 67 9.10 11.06 -0.90
CA GLU A 67 8.26 10.02 -1.49
C GLU A 67 8.94 9.32 -2.66
N ARG A 68 9.54 10.10 -3.58
CA ARG A 68 10.28 9.54 -4.70
C ARG A 68 11.43 8.66 -4.24
N ALA A 69 12.28 9.18 -3.35
CA ALA A 69 13.43 8.44 -2.83
C ALA A 69 13.02 7.17 -2.04
N ALA A 70 11.87 7.25 -1.33
CA ALA A 70 11.30 6.11 -0.65
C ALA A 70 10.86 5.04 -1.65
N LEU A 71 10.02 5.38 -2.63
CA LEU A 71 9.51 4.41 -3.61
C LEU A 71 10.63 3.77 -4.44
N GLU A 72 11.67 4.52 -4.83
CA GLU A 72 12.87 3.97 -5.48
C GLU A 72 13.58 2.93 -4.59
N SER A 73 13.57 3.12 -3.28
CA SER A 73 14.18 2.19 -2.32
C SER A 73 13.27 1.00 -1.96
N PHE A 74 11.95 1.18 -1.98
CA PHE A 74 10.97 0.12 -1.78
C PHE A 74 10.75 -0.75 -3.03
N CYS A 75 11.02 -0.21 -4.21
CA CYS A 75 10.87 -0.91 -5.49
C CYS A 75 12.20 -0.88 -6.27
N PRO A 76 13.31 -1.46 -5.76
CA PRO A 76 14.59 -1.40 -6.41
C PRO A 76 14.53 -2.05 -7.80
N GLY A 77 15.00 -1.31 -8.81
CA GLY A 77 15.00 -1.77 -10.20
C GLY A 77 13.66 -1.68 -10.94
N ALA A 78 12.61 -1.17 -10.29
CA ALA A 78 11.33 -0.93 -10.96
C ALA A 78 11.37 0.33 -11.84
N GLU A 79 10.56 0.32 -12.90
CA GLU A 79 10.22 1.56 -13.64
C GLU A 79 9.20 2.34 -12.81
N LEU A 80 9.60 3.49 -12.25
CA LEU A 80 8.77 4.33 -11.40
C LEU A 80 8.21 5.54 -12.14
N ASP A 81 6.88 5.61 -12.28
CA ASP A 81 6.13 6.79 -12.73
C ASP A 81 5.36 7.38 -11.53
N LEU A 82 5.90 8.42 -10.91
CA LEU A 82 5.32 9.09 -9.74
C LEU A 82 4.80 10.48 -10.09
N THR A 83 3.52 10.71 -9.84
CA THR A 83 2.87 12.01 -9.85
C THR A 83 2.49 12.41 -8.44
N VAL A 84 2.95 13.58 -7.96
CA VAL A 84 2.53 14.18 -6.68
C VAL A 84 1.84 15.51 -6.99
N LEU A 85 0.57 15.62 -6.58
CA LEU A 85 -0.22 16.83 -6.76
C LEU A 85 -0.04 17.79 -5.58
N GLU A 86 -0.49 19.03 -5.77
CA GLU A 86 -0.42 20.09 -4.76
C GLU A 86 -1.81 20.37 -4.14
N LEU A 87 -2.66 19.34 -4.01
CA LEU A 87 -3.94 19.55 -3.36
C LEU A 87 -3.73 19.84 -1.86
N PRO A 88 -4.54 20.72 -1.26
CA PRO A 88 -4.40 21.06 0.16
C PRO A 88 -4.68 19.85 1.05
N ASP A 89 -3.73 19.51 1.92
CA ASP A 89 -3.86 18.48 2.95
C ASP A 89 -5.07 18.75 3.84
N GLY A 90 -5.83 17.69 4.14
CA GLY A 90 -7.06 17.73 4.92
C GLY A 90 -8.28 18.29 4.15
N ARG A 91 -8.12 18.67 2.89
CA ARG A 91 -9.16 19.34 2.11
C ARG A 91 -9.39 18.75 0.72
N THR A 92 -8.83 17.59 0.41
CA THR A 92 -8.98 16.98 -0.92
C THR A 92 -10.44 16.70 -1.31
N PRO A 93 -11.41 16.43 -0.39
CA PRO A 93 -12.81 16.31 -0.76
C PRO A 93 -13.40 17.57 -1.42
N ALA A 94 -12.90 18.76 -1.06
CA ALA A 94 -13.29 20.01 -1.72
C ALA A 94 -12.71 20.16 -3.15
N HIS A 95 -11.78 19.31 -3.53
CA HIS A 95 -11.11 19.25 -4.83
C HIS A 95 -11.42 17.96 -5.58
N TRP A 96 -12.65 17.45 -5.42
CA TRP A 96 -13.07 16.15 -5.94
C TRP A 96 -12.79 15.99 -7.44
N ASP A 97 -13.11 16.99 -8.27
CA ASP A 97 -12.90 16.94 -9.73
C ASP A 97 -11.42 16.79 -10.10
N ALA A 98 -10.54 17.49 -9.39
CA ALA A 98 -9.09 17.39 -9.60
C ALA A 98 -8.56 16.00 -9.22
N ALA A 99 -8.98 15.49 -8.06
CA ALA A 99 -8.62 14.15 -7.59
C ALA A 99 -9.16 13.07 -8.55
N LYS A 100 -10.44 13.16 -8.95
CA LYS A 100 -11.08 12.24 -9.91
C LYS A 100 -10.34 12.23 -11.24
N SER A 101 -10.03 13.40 -11.76
CA SER A 101 -9.31 13.55 -13.03
C SER A 101 -7.90 12.95 -12.97
N ALA A 102 -7.23 13.06 -11.83
CA ALA A 102 -5.90 12.51 -11.62
C ALA A 102 -5.94 10.97 -11.56
N VAL A 103 -6.87 10.39 -10.79
CA VAL A 103 -7.07 8.93 -10.75
C VAL A 103 -7.41 8.38 -12.13
N ALA A 104 -8.28 9.04 -12.87
CA ALA A 104 -8.63 8.68 -14.24
C ALA A 104 -7.43 8.76 -15.21
N ARG A 105 -6.52 9.73 -15.03
CA ARG A 105 -5.28 9.79 -15.82
C ARG A 105 -4.35 8.63 -15.48
N LEU A 106 -4.18 8.31 -14.20
CA LEU A 106 -3.39 7.16 -13.76
C LEU A 106 -3.91 5.87 -14.41
N ARG A 107 -5.24 5.65 -14.38
CA ARG A 107 -5.89 4.46 -14.98
C ARG A 107 -5.67 4.39 -16.51
N ARG A 108 -5.83 5.51 -17.22
CA ARG A 108 -5.64 5.52 -18.70
C ARG A 108 -4.21 5.28 -19.13
N GLY A 109 -3.25 5.51 -18.28
CA GLY A 109 -1.84 5.36 -18.60
C GLY A 109 -1.32 3.92 -18.53
N GLY A 110 -2.10 2.94 -18.01
CA GLY A 110 -1.66 1.54 -17.88
C GLY A 110 -2.81 0.59 -17.54
N ASP A 111 -2.48 -0.69 -17.37
CA ASP A 111 -3.41 -1.75 -17.02
C ASP A 111 -2.82 -2.59 -15.87
N PRO A 112 -2.84 -2.06 -14.64
CA PRO A 112 -2.13 -2.67 -13.52
C PRO A 112 -2.71 -4.02 -13.11
N ASP A 113 -1.86 -4.96 -12.77
CA ASP A 113 -2.26 -6.26 -12.22
C ASP A 113 -2.85 -6.13 -10.81
N LEU A 114 -2.37 -5.12 -10.05
CA LEU A 114 -2.84 -4.81 -8.69
C LEU A 114 -2.94 -3.30 -8.50
N VAL A 115 -3.95 -2.87 -7.74
CA VAL A 115 -4.14 -1.49 -7.32
C VAL A 115 -4.07 -1.42 -5.80
N PHE A 116 -3.28 -0.50 -5.27
CA PHE A 116 -3.23 -0.20 -3.85
C PHE A 116 -3.86 1.17 -3.60
N ALA A 117 -4.79 1.24 -2.67
CA ALA A 117 -5.48 2.46 -2.28
C ALA A 117 -5.74 2.46 -0.77
N PRO A 118 -6.04 3.59 -0.13
CA PRO A 118 -6.48 3.57 1.27
C PRO A 118 -7.74 2.72 1.44
N GLN A 119 -7.92 2.10 2.61
CA GLN A 119 -9.14 1.36 2.94
C GLN A 119 -10.33 2.32 3.16
N ARG A 120 -11.58 1.87 2.91
CA ARG A 120 -12.78 2.71 2.91
C ARG A 120 -13.17 3.27 4.28
N GLY A 121 -12.84 2.56 5.36
CA GLY A 121 -13.18 2.94 6.74
C GLY A 121 -12.14 3.81 7.42
N ASP A 122 -11.19 4.37 6.68
CA ASP A 122 -10.17 5.25 7.22
C ASP A 122 -10.78 6.54 7.80
N ALA A 123 -10.30 6.99 8.96
CA ALA A 123 -10.81 8.19 9.63
C ALA A 123 -10.44 9.47 8.87
N HIS A 124 -9.37 9.45 8.08
CA HIS A 124 -8.91 10.61 7.32
C HIS A 124 -9.75 10.81 6.06
N GLN A 125 -10.35 11.98 5.88
CA GLN A 125 -11.24 12.30 4.75
C GLN A 125 -10.54 12.22 3.39
N ASP A 126 -9.25 12.53 3.31
CA ASP A 126 -8.48 12.48 2.06
C ASP A 126 -8.27 11.02 1.62
N HIS A 127 -8.04 10.11 2.59
CA HIS A 127 -7.96 8.68 2.33
C HIS A 127 -9.30 8.13 1.85
N ARG A 128 -10.42 8.50 2.51
CA ARG A 128 -11.76 8.07 2.09
C ARG A 128 -12.09 8.51 0.68
N LEU A 129 -11.70 9.73 0.29
CA LEU A 129 -11.90 10.19 -1.08
C LEU A 129 -11.24 9.26 -2.10
N LEU A 130 -9.99 8.89 -1.91
CA LEU A 130 -9.31 7.94 -2.80
C LEU A 130 -9.94 6.55 -2.76
N ALA A 131 -10.32 6.07 -1.57
CA ALA A 131 -11.01 4.79 -1.41
C ALA A 131 -12.36 4.74 -2.14
N GLU A 132 -13.05 5.87 -2.29
CA GLU A 132 -14.29 6.02 -3.06
C GLU A 132 -14.02 6.09 -4.57
N LEU A 133 -12.98 6.80 -4.98
CA LEU A 133 -12.64 7.02 -6.39
C LEU A 133 -12.03 5.78 -7.06
N ALA A 134 -11.15 5.07 -6.37
CA ALA A 134 -10.39 3.94 -6.91
C ALA A 134 -11.30 2.89 -7.59
N PRO A 135 -12.35 2.33 -6.97
CA PRO A 135 -13.16 1.31 -7.59
C PRO A 135 -14.03 1.82 -8.76
N THR A 136 -14.20 3.13 -8.91
CA THR A 136 -14.92 3.70 -10.03
C THR A 136 -14.07 3.80 -11.29
N GLU A 137 -12.74 3.86 -11.14
CA GLU A 137 -11.79 3.89 -12.24
C GLU A 137 -11.19 2.50 -12.53
N PHE A 138 -10.92 1.72 -11.50
CA PHE A 138 -10.30 0.40 -11.59
C PHE A 138 -11.32 -0.73 -11.41
N ARG A 139 -12.42 -0.71 -12.21
CA ARG A 139 -13.60 -1.59 -12.04
C ARG A 139 -13.28 -3.08 -12.15
N ASP A 140 -12.30 -3.43 -12.99
CA ASP A 140 -11.95 -4.81 -13.34
C ASP A 140 -10.60 -5.23 -12.73
N HIS A 141 -10.06 -4.42 -11.80
CA HIS A 141 -8.78 -4.67 -11.15
C HIS A 141 -8.97 -5.08 -9.69
N PRO A 142 -8.09 -5.95 -9.17
CA PRO A 142 -8.01 -6.19 -7.73
C PRO A 142 -7.53 -4.94 -7.01
N ILE A 143 -8.31 -4.46 -6.03
CA ILE A 143 -7.94 -3.30 -5.22
C ILE A 143 -7.64 -3.78 -3.80
N LEU A 144 -6.43 -3.52 -3.33
CA LEU A 144 -5.94 -3.81 -2.00
C LEU A 144 -6.02 -2.53 -1.16
N GLY A 145 -7.04 -2.44 -0.32
CA GLY A 145 -7.25 -1.32 0.60
C GLY A 145 -6.30 -1.40 1.78
N TYR A 146 -5.24 -0.59 1.80
CA TYR A 146 -4.24 -0.58 2.86
C TYR A 146 -4.69 0.22 4.08
N GLU A 147 -4.13 -0.11 5.24
CA GLU A 147 -4.30 0.62 6.49
C GLU A 147 -3.09 1.52 6.78
N ILE A 148 -3.32 2.65 7.44
CA ILE A 148 -2.28 3.55 7.94
C ILE A 148 -2.37 3.61 9.45
N LEU A 149 -1.27 3.31 10.14
CA LEU A 149 -1.15 3.53 11.58
C LEU A 149 -1.06 5.03 11.85
N LYS A 150 -1.92 5.52 12.73
CA LYS A 150 -2.02 6.92 13.15
C LYS A 150 -2.74 7.02 14.48
N TRP A 151 -3.08 8.23 14.95
CA TRP A 151 -3.73 8.44 16.25
C TRP A 151 -5.16 7.89 16.34
N GLU A 152 -5.88 7.78 15.21
CA GLU A 152 -7.25 7.34 15.16
C GLU A 152 -7.37 5.82 15.35
N THR A 153 -8.47 5.41 15.96
CA THR A 153 -8.76 3.98 16.24
C THR A 153 -9.52 3.31 15.09
N ASP A 154 -9.04 3.47 13.87
CA ASP A 154 -9.70 3.07 12.63
C ASP A 154 -9.03 1.89 11.91
N THR A 155 -8.18 1.15 12.63
CA THR A 155 -7.57 -0.06 12.06
C THR A 155 -8.64 -1.06 11.63
N PRO A 156 -8.64 -1.49 10.36
CA PRO A 156 -9.72 -2.29 9.79
C PRO A 156 -9.66 -3.75 10.27
N ARG A 157 -10.73 -4.48 9.95
CA ARG A 157 -10.70 -5.95 9.92
C ARG A 157 -10.26 -6.40 8.53
N PRO A 158 -9.00 -6.77 8.34
CA PRO A 158 -8.49 -7.09 7.02
C PRO A 158 -9.04 -8.42 6.52
N THR A 159 -9.10 -8.55 5.19
CA THR A 159 -9.59 -9.74 4.49
C THR A 159 -8.51 -10.44 3.68
N LEU A 160 -7.36 -9.79 3.47
CA LEU A 160 -6.22 -10.34 2.75
C LEU A 160 -4.93 -10.01 3.52
N PHE A 161 -4.00 -10.96 3.56
CA PHE A 161 -2.71 -10.80 4.22
C PHE A 161 -1.58 -11.15 3.26
N VAL A 162 -0.53 -10.34 3.28
CA VAL A 162 0.74 -10.62 2.63
C VAL A 162 1.78 -10.94 3.70
N PRO A 163 2.12 -12.23 3.89
CA PRO A 163 3.13 -12.63 4.86
C PRO A 163 4.49 -12.01 4.54
N LEU A 164 5.15 -11.48 5.56
CA LEU A 164 6.47 -10.87 5.45
C LEU A 164 7.48 -11.64 6.31
N PRO A 165 8.63 -12.05 5.73
CA PRO A 165 9.78 -12.44 6.52
C PRO A 165 10.22 -11.30 7.46
N THR A 166 10.80 -11.64 8.62
CA THR A 166 11.28 -10.64 9.59
C THR A 166 12.22 -9.63 8.94
N ALA A 167 13.13 -10.08 8.08
CA ALA A 167 14.06 -9.19 7.38
C ALA A 167 13.36 -8.14 6.51
N ILE A 168 12.24 -8.48 5.89
CA ILE A 168 11.46 -7.53 5.08
C ILE A 168 10.73 -6.52 5.98
N ALA A 169 10.14 -6.96 7.09
CA ALA A 169 9.50 -6.05 8.04
C ALA A 169 10.50 -5.06 8.66
N GLU A 170 11.68 -5.54 9.04
CA GLU A 170 12.79 -4.73 9.53
C GLU A 170 13.26 -3.74 8.46
N ARG A 171 13.46 -4.22 7.23
CA ARG A 171 13.87 -3.37 6.11
C ARG A 171 12.84 -2.29 5.81
N LYS A 172 11.54 -2.60 5.87
CA LYS A 172 10.48 -1.60 5.74
C LYS A 172 10.62 -0.51 6.79
N ALA A 173 10.77 -0.87 8.07
CA ALA A 173 10.90 0.09 9.16
C ALA A 173 12.14 0.98 8.99
N GLU A 174 13.29 0.40 8.61
CA GLU A 174 14.52 1.16 8.32
C GLU A 174 14.31 2.19 7.19
N LEU A 175 13.67 1.77 6.09
CA LEU A 175 13.44 2.63 4.94
C LEU A 175 12.46 3.76 5.25
N LEU A 176 11.41 3.50 6.03
CA LEU A 176 10.47 4.53 6.49
C LEU A 176 11.21 5.62 7.28
N LEU A 177 11.97 5.22 8.30
CA LEU A 177 12.75 6.17 9.11
C LEU A 177 13.80 6.92 8.29
N LYS A 178 14.41 6.27 7.31
CA LYS A 178 15.44 6.89 6.46
C LYS A 178 14.87 7.94 5.52
N HIS A 179 13.72 7.66 4.89
CA HIS A 179 13.24 8.43 3.75
C HIS A 179 12.20 9.50 4.09
N TYR A 180 11.61 9.47 5.29
CA TYR A 180 10.62 10.45 5.72
C TYR A 180 11.06 11.25 6.94
N PRO A 181 12.22 11.95 6.91
CA PRO A 181 12.68 12.75 8.04
C PRO A 181 11.68 13.84 8.43
N SER A 182 10.85 14.32 7.50
CA SER A 182 9.78 15.28 7.79
C SER A 182 8.70 14.74 8.75
N GLN A 183 8.67 13.43 9.01
CA GLN A 183 7.69 12.78 9.89
C GLN A 183 8.25 12.41 11.27
N HIS A 184 9.54 12.60 11.52
CA HIS A 184 10.18 12.15 12.77
C HIS A 184 9.63 12.84 14.04
N ASP A 185 9.00 13.99 13.91
CA ASP A 185 8.37 14.69 15.05
C ASP A 185 6.98 14.12 15.42
N ARG A 186 6.48 13.13 14.67
CA ARG A 186 5.24 12.44 14.97
C ARG A 186 5.51 11.32 15.97
N ASP A 187 4.81 11.28 17.09
CA ASP A 187 5.01 10.31 18.17
C ASP A 187 4.61 8.86 17.81
N TRP A 188 3.88 8.66 16.71
CA TRP A 188 3.54 7.34 16.16
C TRP A 188 4.47 6.91 15.03
N PHE A 189 5.34 7.81 14.53
CA PHE A 189 6.24 7.51 13.40
C PHE A 189 7.55 6.91 13.91
N ASP A 190 7.50 5.70 14.43
CA ASP A 190 8.64 5.00 14.99
C ASP A 190 8.69 3.52 14.59
N ARG A 191 9.85 2.93 14.83
CA ARG A 191 10.14 1.53 14.49
C ARG A 191 9.22 0.55 15.21
N ASP A 192 8.93 0.79 16.47
CA ASP A 192 8.16 -0.15 17.30
C ASP A 192 6.69 -0.15 16.87
N ALA A 193 6.15 1.00 16.50
CA ALA A 193 4.82 1.14 15.93
C ALA A 193 4.70 0.37 14.60
N PHE A 194 5.65 0.52 13.69
CA PHE A 194 5.64 -0.18 12.39
C PHE A 194 5.75 -1.70 12.55
N LEU A 195 6.68 -2.15 13.38
CA LEU A 195 6.86 -3.57 13.65
C LEU A 195 5.72 -4.15 14.47
N GLY A 196 5.14 -3.39 15.39
CA GLY A 196 4.00 -3.78 16.21
C GLY A 196 2.78 -4.09 15.36
N LEU A 197 2.40 -3.19 14.44
CA LEU A 197 1.31 -3.43 13.50
C LEU A 197 1.57 -4.66 12.62
N SER A 198 2.74 -4.72 11.97
CA SER A 198 3.08 -5.84 11.09
C SER A 198 3.15 -7.17 11.83
N ARG A 199 3.60 -7.17 13.11
CA ARG A 199 3.59 -8.36 13.97
C ARG A 199 2.18 -8.79 14.33
N LEU A 200 1.30 -7.87 14.67
CA LEU A 200 -0.13 -8.14 14.92
C LEU A 200 -0.75 -8.85 13.70
N ARG A 201 -0.52 -8.32 12.51
CA ARG A 201 -1.03 -8.90 11.26
C ARG A 201 -0.40 -10.24 10.94
N GLY A 202 0.88 -10.41 11.25
CA GLY A 202 1.57 -11.71 11.15
C GLY A 202 0.93 -12.79 12.02
N VAL A 203 0.58 -12.48 13.28
CA VAL A 203 -0.13 -13.42 14.17
C VAL A 203 -1.45 -13.88 13.54
N GLN A 204 -2.19 -12.96 12.94
CA GLN A 204 -3.50 -13.24 12.33
C GLN A 204 -3.42 -14.20 11.13
N CYS A 205 -2.30 -14.21 10.40
CA CYS A 205 -2.09 -15.13 9.26
C CYS A 205 -1.01 -16.21 9.51
N ARG A 206 -0.56 -16.39 10.79
CA ARG A 206 0.45 -17.38 11.19
C ARG A 206 1.83 -17.17 10.55
N ALA A 207 2.21 -15.92 10.36
CA ALA A 207 3.53 -15.52 9.86
C ALA A 207 4.31 -14.70 10.92
N PRO A 208 5.63 -14.53 10.78
CA PRO A 208 6.40 -13.65 11.64
C PRO A 208 5.85 -12.22 11.62
N HIS A 209 5.62 -11.67 10.46
CA HIS A 209 5.01 -10.38 10.18
C HIS A 209 4.08 -10.48 8.97
N ALA A 210 3.24 -9.49 8.75
CA ALA A 210 2.45 -9.34 7.54
C ALA A 210 2.07 -7.87 7.32
N GLU A 211 1.78 -7.52 6.08
CA GLU A 211 0.88 -6.43 5.74
C GLU A 211 -0.52 -6.98 5.49
N ALA A 212 -1.52 -6.15 5.76
CA ALA A 212 -2.90 -6.57 5.66
C ALA A 212 -3.75 -5.56 4.91
N PHE A 213 -4.70 -6.07 4.13
CA PHE A 213 -5.50 -5.29 3.22
C PHE A 213 -6.99 -5.65 3.37
N VAL A 214 -7.83 -4.68 3.06
CA VAL A 214 -9.27 -4.89 2.85
C VAL A 214 -9.50 -5.05 1.36
N VAL A 215 -10.08 -6.17 0.95
CA VAL A 215 -10.44 -6.42 -0.44
C VAL A 215 -11.94 -6.59 -0.53
N ASP A 216 -12.60 -5.68 -1.25
CA ASP A 216 -14.07 -5.65 -1.36
C ASP A 216 -14.60 -6.69 -2.35
N LYS A 217 -13.81 -7.04 -3.38
CA LYS A 217 -14.21 -7.95 -4.45
C LYS A 217 -13.08 -8.89 -4.81
N THR A 218 -13.33 -10.18 -4.69
CA THR A 218 -12.44 -11.25 -5.18
C THR A 218 -13.25 -12.22 -6.02
N VAL A 219 -12.71 -12.60 -7.18
CA VAL A 219 -13.28 -13.63 -8.02
C VAL A 219 -12.41 -14.88 -7.89
N LEU A 220 -13.01 -15.99 -7.49
CA LEU A 220 -12.35 -17.28 -7.42
C LEU A 220 -12.92 -18.19 -8.53
N ALA A 221 -12.07 -18.58 -9.48
CA ALA A 221 -12.43 -19.50 -10.56
C ALA A 221 -11.80 -20.89 -10.30
N PHE A 222 -12.55 -21.94 -10.63
CA PHE A 222 -12.08 -23.34 -10.58
C PHE A 222 -11.99 -23.87 -12.00
N GLY A 223 -10.79 -24.29 -12.41
CA GLY A 223 -10.53 -24.73 -13.78
C GLY A 223 -10.20 -23.55 -14.72
N GLY A 224 -9.55 -23.84 -15.85
CA GLY A 224 -9.22 -22.79 -16.83
C GLY A 224 -10.49 -22.15 -17.41
N VAL A 225 -10.57 -20.84 -17.34
CA VAL A 225 -11.53 -20.03 -18.08
C VAL A 225 -10.93 -19.74 -19.44
#